data_88b6b8d7de66fcfbe85e86fa953ad771
#
_entry.id   88b6b8d7de66fcfbe85e86fa953ad771
#
_cell.length_a   1.000
_cell.length_b   1.000
_cell.length_c   1.000
_cell.angle_alpha   90.00
_cell.angle_beta   90.00
_cell.angle_gamma   90.00
#
_symmetry.space_group_name_H-M   'P 1'
#
loop_
_entity.id
_entity.type
_entity.pdbx_description
1 polymer ?
#
loop_
_entity_poly.entity_id
_entity_poly.type
_entity_poly.pdbx_seq_one_letter_code
_entity_poly.pdbx_strand_id
1 'polypeptide(L)'
;MGNAARNGMIAALLAQQNFDGPKAPIEGVRGFMPVTCDTPDFDAVVSDLGSRWELLQNTYKPYPCGVVLNPVIDACLDIASDAQFVQRSVQNISRIELVGRPLLKQRTDRPGIRTGRESQVSAQHAVPVSLVRGRAGLAEFSDEAVADPALQALGQKVCFIEDSAYGVEAATVRVHWADGFVLSRTVEVPQGSTGKPLTDAQIEEKLRTLCAFGKSDVQVEPLIDAVWSLDRARDAGALMIFVSGKA
;
A
#
# COMPACT_ATOMS: atom_id res chain seq x y z
N MET A 1 0.44 15.46 3.61
CA MET A 1 1.37 15.93 2.59
C MET A 1 1.16 17.43 2.24
N GLY A 2 -0.02 17.91 1.84
CA GLY A 2 -0.24 19.31 1.46
C GLY A 2 0.21 20.35 2.49
N ASN A 3 0.03 20.08 3.79
CA ASN A 3 0.50 20.97 4.85
C ASN A 3 2.05 21.09 4.90
N ALA A 4 2.77 20.01 4.66
CA ALA A 4 4.23 20.06 4.64
C ALA A 4 4.74 20.91 3.46
N ALA A 5 4.19 20.70 2.27
CA ALA A 5 4.52 21.49 1.09
C ALA A 5 4.19 23.00 1.29
N ARG A 6 2.99 23.29 1.82
CA ARG A 6 2.59 24.68 2.16
C ARG A 6 3.55 25.32 3.15
N ASN A 7 3.89 24.62 4.24
CA ASN A 7 4.78 25.16 5.26
C ASN A 7 6.19 25.42 4.72
N GLY A 8 6.71 24.52 3.87
CA GLY A 8 7.98 24.73 3.20
C GLY A 8 7.96 25.93 2.26
N MET A 9 6.89 26.12 1.47
CA MET A 9 6.74 27.26 0.59
C MET A 9 6.64 28.58 1.37
N ILE A 10 5.85 28.61 2.45
CA ILE A 10 5.75 29.80 3.31
C ILE A 10 7.10 30.13 3.94
N ALA A 11 7.82 29.12 4.44
CA ALA A 11 9.15 29.34 5.02
C ALA A 11 10.13 29.94 4.00
N ALA A 12 10.12 29.44 2.75
CA ALA A 12 10.95 29.97 1.68
C ALA A 12 10.60 31.43 1.33
N LEU A 13 9.30 31.76 1.24
CA LEU A 13 8.85 33.13 0.99
C LEU A 13 9.20 34.08 2.12
N LEU A 14 9.10 33.64 3.39
CA LEU A 14 9.52 34.44 4.54
C LEU A 14 11.03 34.67 4.53
N ALA A 15 11.82 33.64 4.22
CA ALA A 15 13.27 33.77 4.09
C ALA A 15 13.65 34.76 2.98
N GLN A 16 12.93 34.75 1.86
CA GLN A 16 13.11 35.73 0.77
C GLN A 16 12.88 37.19 1.25
N GLN A 17 12.02 37.37 2.27
CA GLN A 17 11.76 38.66 2.90
C GLN A 17 12.70 38.94 4.10
N ASN A 18 13.83 38.25 4.19
CA ASN A 18 14.82 38.35 5.26
C ASN A 18 14.26 38.00 6.66
N PHE A 19 13.24 37.13 6.73
CA PHE A 19 12.80 36.58 7.99
C PHE A 19 13.84 35.59 8.51
N ASP A 20 14.35 35.80 9.72
CA ASP A 20 15.39 35.00 10.33
C ASP A 20 14.77 33.88 11.22
N GLY A 21 15.30 32.68 11.15
CA GLY A 21 14.93 31.54 11.95
C GLY A 21 15.99 31.17 12.99
N PRO A 22 15.77 30.10 13.79
CA PRO A 22 16.77 29.62 14.73
C PRO A 22 18.03 29.15 13.97
N LYS A 23 19.22 29.42 14.55
CA LYS A 23 20.52 29.06 13.94
C LYS A 23 20.79 27.56 13.86
N ALA A 24 20.21 26.77 14.78
CA ALA A 24 20.36 25.33 14.87
C ALA A 24 18.98 24.65 15.00
N PRO A 25 18.14 24.68 13.95
CA PRO A 25 16.75 24.18 14.03
C PRO A 25 16.64 22.66 14.11
N ILE A 26 17.66 21.91 13.71
CA ILE A 26 17.69 20.44 13.70
C ILE A 26 18.40 19.90 14.92
N GLU A 27 19.66 20.33 15.12
CA GLU A 27 20.59 19.77 16.12
C GLU A 27 20.61 20.52 17.46
N GLY A 28 20.13 21.76 17.52
CA GLY A 28 20.14 22.58 18.73
C GLY A 28 19.36 21.93 19.88
N VAL A 29 19.65 22.36 21.14
CA VAL A 29 19.04 21.78 22.36
C VAL A 29 17.52 21.72 22.31
N ARG A 30 16.87 22.66 21.61
CA ARG A 30 15.41 22.68 21.33
C ARG A 30 15.12 22.47 19.86
N GLY A 31 16.07 21.88 19.13
CA GLY A 31 15.93 21.56 17.71
C GLY A 31 15.04 20.32 17.50
N PHE A 32 14.73 20.07 16.27
CA PHE A 32 13.80 18.98 15.88
C PHE A 32 14.23 17.61 16.44
N MET A 33 15.50 17.24 16.29
CA MET A 33 15.97 15.92 16.72
C MET A 33 15.93 15.72 18.25
N PRO A 34 16.48 16.63 19.07
CA PRO A 34 16.42 16.46 20.53
C PRO A 34 15.00 16.52 21.13
N VAL A 35 14.05 17.15 20.44
CA VAL A 35 12.65 17.22 20.93
C VAL A 35 11.83 16.01 20.52
N THR A 36 12.26 15.28 19.48
CA THR A 36 11.51 14.14 18.92
C THR A 36 12.17 12.78 19.18
N CYS A 37 13.42 12.77 19.67
CA CYS A 37 14.18 11.55 19.89
C CYS A 37 14.99 11.67 21.19
N ASP A 38 14.90 10.65 22.07
CA ASP A 38 15.62 10.63 23.35
C ASP A 38 17.14 10.46 23.17
N THR A 39 17.57 9.78 22.10
CA THR A 39 18.97 9.53 21.77
C THR A 39 19.23 9.84 20.29
N PRO A 40 19.31 11.15 19.92
CA PRO A 40 19.51 11.53 18.54
C PRO A 40 20.92 11.17 18.06
N ASP A 41 21.00 10.51 16.91
CA ASP A 41 22.25 10.23 16.19
C ASP A 41 22.39 11.25 15.05
N PHE A 42 23.18 12.30 15.31
CA PHE A 42 23.39 13.38 14.35
C PHE A 42 24.27 12.97 13.17
N ASP A 43 25.21 12.02 13.42
CA ASP A 43 26.12 11.54 12.37
C ASP A 43 25.35 10.70 11.34
N ALA A 44 24.37 9.91 11.78
CA ALA A 44 23.51 9.14 10.89
C ALA A 44 22.69 10.00 9.90
N VAL A 45 22.44 11.29 10.26
CA VAL A 45 21.68 12.20 9.39
C VAL A 45 22.53 12.72 8.22
N VAL A 46 23.83 12.86 8.42
CA VAL A 46 24.73 13.47 7.44
C VAL A 46 25.69 12.47 6.80
N SER A 47 25.87 11.28 7.41
CA SER A 47 26.65 10.22 6.79
C SER A 47 26.06 9.84 5.43
N ASP A 48 26.91 9.56 4.49
CA ASP A 48 26.52 9.10 3.14
C ASP A 48 25.70 10.11 2.31
N LEU A 49 25.61 11.39 2.72
CA LEU A 49 24.98 12.43 1.88
C LEU A 49 25.65 12.48 0.49
N GLY A 50 24.81 12.43 -0.55
CA GLY A 50 25.28 12.42 -1.94
C GLY A 50 25.67 11.05 -2.48
N SER A 51 25.72 9.99 -1.65
CA SER A 51 26.01 8.61 -2.04
C SER A 51 24.84 7.65 -1.75
N ARG A 52 24.15 7.86 -0.64
CA ARG A 52 22.96 7.07 -0.25
C ARG A 52 21.68 7.87 -0.44
N TRP A 53 20.77 7.32 -1.20
CA TRP A 53 19.47 7.94 -1.52
C TRP A 53 18.35 7.10 -0.93
N GLU A 54 17.77 7.54 0.20
CA GLU A 54 16.67 6.82 0.86
C GLU A 54 15.43 6.67 -0.02
N LEU A 55 15.27 7.55 -1.02
CA LEU A 55 14.20 7.43 -2.01
C LEU A 55 14.26 6.09 -2.77
N LEU A 56 15.45 5.52 -2.99
CA LEU A 56 15.65 4.23 -3.64
C LEU A 56 15.23 3.04 -2.76
N GLN A 57 15.04 3.27 -1.45
CA GLN A 57 14.54 2.26 -0.51
C GLN A 57 13.01 2.33 -0.35
N ASN A 58 12.34 3.13 -1.16
CA ASN A 58 10.90 3.27 -1.09
C ASN A 58 10.18 2.00 -1.57
N THR A 59 9.04 1.74 -0.95
CA THR A 59 8.14 0.66 -1.35
C THR A 59 6.90 1.23 -2.03
N TYR A 60 6.27 0.44 -2.90
CA TYR A 60 5.06 0.83 -3.61
C TYR A 60 3.88 0.00 -3.13
N LYS A 61 2.74 0.62 -2.91
CA LYS A 61 1.50 -0.12 -2.60
C LYS A 61 0.93 -0.73 -3.87
N PRO A 62 0.92 -2.06 -4.03
CA PRO A 62 0.25 -2.69 -5.17
C PRO A 62 -1.28 -2.61 -5.04
N TYR A 63 -1.79 -2.59 -3.80
CA TYR A 63 -3.22 -2.62 -3.48
C TYR A 63 -3.67 -1.35 -2.76
N PRO A 64 -4.95 -0.94 -2.90
CA PRO A 64 -5.50 0.27 -2.27
C PRO A 64 -5.86 0.05 -0.78
N CYS A 65 -4.96 -0.57 -0.01
CA CYS A 65 -5.22 -0.98 1.37
C CYS A 65 -4.03 -0.70 2.30
N GLY A 66 -4.16 -1.04 3.58
CA GLY A 66 -3.07 -1.00 4.56
C GLY A 66 -1.95 -1.97 4.18
N VAL A 67 -0.69 -1.55 4.24
CA VAL A 67 0.48 -2.34 3.80
C VAL A 67 0.60 -3.70 4.49
N VAL A 68 0.14 -3.82 5.72
CA VAL A 68 0.12 -5.10 6.47
C VAL A 68 -0.79 -6.16 5.84
N LEU A 69 -1.68 -5.78 4.92
CA LEU A 69 -2.51 -6.69 4.13
C LEU A 69 -1.82 -7.17 2.86
N ASN A 70 -0.74 -6.54 2.41
CA ASN A 70 -0.09 -6.90 1.15
C ASN A 70 0.29 -8.39 1.09
N PRO A 71 1.02 -8.98 2.07
CA PRO A 71 1.36 -10.40 2.03
C PRO A 71 0.12 -11.33 2.08
N VAL A 72 -0.94 -10.89 2.76
CA VAL A 72 -2.21 -11.64 2.83
C VAL A 72 -2.90 -11.64 1.46
N ILE A 73 -2.96 -10.50 0.80
CA ILE A 73 -3.57 -10.37 -0.54
C ILE A 73 -2.76 -11.16 -1.56
N ASP A 74 -1.42 -11.04 -1.56
CA ASP A 74 -0.55 -11.83 -2.45
C ASP A 74 -0.82 -13.33 -2.28
N ALA A 75 -0.86 -13.83 -1.03
CA ALA A 75 -1.16 -15.22 -0.75
C ALA A 75 -2.57 -15.63 -1.23
N CYS A 76 -3.57 -14.76 -1.07
CA CYS A 76 -4.93 -15.01 -1.54
C CYS A 76 -5.01 -15.05 -3.07
N LEU A 77 -4.29 -14.18 -3.78
CA LEU A 77 -4.24 -14.17 -5.25
C LEU A 77 -3.55 -15.41 -5.79
N ASP A 78 -2.45 -15.85 -5.13
CA ASP A 78 -1.78 -17.11 -5.46
C ASP A 78 -2.71 -18.32 -5.24
N ILE A 79 -3.48 -18.33 -4.14
CA ILE A 79 -4.49 -19.36 -3.87
C ILE A 79 -5.59 -19.31 -4.94
N ALA A 80 -6.12 -18.13 -5.28
CA ALA A 80 -7.21 -17.98 -6.25
C ALA A 80 -6.82 -18.46 -7.65
N SER A 81 -5.55 -18.42 -8.01
CA SER A 81 -5.01 -18.94 -9.28
C SER A 81 -4.67 -20.43 -9.26
N ASP A 82 -4.69 -21.08 -8.08
CA ASP A 82 -4.36 -22.48 -7.94
C ASP A 82 -5.48 -23.38 -8.51
N ALA A 83 -5.10 -24.35 -9.34
CA ALA A 83 -6.06 -25.29 -9.96
C ALA A 83 -6.93 -26.06 -8.95
N GLN A 84 -6.38 -26.38 -7.78
CA GLN A 84 -7.14 -27.07 -6.73
C GLN A 84 -8.16 -26.14 -6.06
N PHE A 85 -7.89 -24.83 -6.00
CA PHE A 85 -8.85 -23.83 -5.53
C PHE A 85 -9.98 -23.64 -6.55
N VAL A 86 -9.63 -23.47 -7.84
CA VAL A 86 -10.59 -23.24 -8.93
C VAL A 86 -11.60 -24.39 -9.08
N GLN A 87 -11.18 -25.62 -8.79
CA GLN A 87 -12.03 -26.80 -8.86
C GLN A 87 -12.94 -26.98 -7.63
N ARG A 88 -12.79 -26.15 -6.58
CA ARG A 88 -13.54 -26.30 -5.34
C ARG A 88 -14.53 -25.16 -5.14
N SER A 89 -15.65 -25.52 -4.52
CA SER A 89 -16.65 -24.52 -4.15
C SER A 89 -16.19 -23.67 -2.98
N VAL A 90 -16.25 -22.35 -3.15
CA VAL A 90 -15.95 -21.35 -2.11
C VAL A 90 -16.96 -21.43 -0.96
N GLN A 91 -18.23 -21.85 -1.23
CA GLN A 91 -19.27 -22.03 -0.22
C GLN A 91 -18.88 -23.10 0.81
N ASN A 92 -18.12 -24.11 0.40
CA ASN A 92 -17.67 -25.20 1.25
C ASN A 92 -16.42 -24.87 2.09
N ILE A 93 -15.88 -23.64 1.98
CA ILE A 93 -14.84 -23.18 2.89
C ILE A 93 -15.43 -23.10 4.30
N SER A 94 -14.77 -23.77 5.25
CA SER A 94 -15.18 -23.78 6.65
C SER A 94 -14.49 -22.69 7.46
N ARG A 95 -13.22 -22.40 7.16
CA ARG A 95 -12.39 -21.44 7.89
C ARG A 95 -11.26 -20.92 7.02
N ILE A 96 -10.83 -19.67 7.26
CA ILE A 96 -9.65 -19.06 6.65
C ILE A 96 -8.76 -18.51 7.78
N GLU A 97 -7.58 -19.07 7.92
CA GLU A 97 -6.61 -18.64 8.94
C GLU A 97 -5.58 -17.67 8.33
N LEU A 98 -5.37 -16.56 9.02
CA LEU A 98 -4.30 -15.61 8.74
C LEU A 98 -3.25 -15.76 9.84
N VAL A 99 -2.10 -16.32 9.50
CA VAL A 99 -0.98 -16.47 10.41
C VAL A 99 0.01 -15.36 10.17
N GLY A 100 0.39 -14.64 11.21
CA GLY A 100 1.36 -13.56 11.10
C GLY A 100 1.61 -12.86 12.42
N ARG A 101 2.45 -11.84 12.40
CA ARG A 101 2.75 -11.05 13.59
C ARG A 101 1.49 -10.45 14.23
N PRO A 102 1.47 -10.20 15.55
CA PRO A 102 0.33 -9.55 16.23
C PRO A 102 -0.13 -8.24 15.59
N LEU A 103 0.79 -7.51 14.94
CA LEU A 103 0.49 -6.28 14.20
C LEU A 103 -0.54 -6.51 13.08
N LEU A 104 -0.52 -7.67 12.41
CA LEU A 104 -1.48 -8.00 11.36
C LEU A 104 -2.91 -7.94 11.93
N LYS A 105 -3.17 -8.66 13.02
CA LYS A 105 -4.48 -8.64 13.69
C LYS A 105 -4.84 -7.25 14.22
N GLN A 106 -3.92 -6.62 14.95
CA GLN A 106 -4.15 -5.30 15.56
C GLN A 106 -4.58 -4.25 14.52
N ARG A 107 -4.04 -4.29 13.31
CA ARG A 107 -4.29 -3.31 12.25
C ARG A 107 -5.46 -3.68 11.35
N THR A 108 -5.79 -4.97 11.19
CA THR A 108 -6.68 -5.42 10.12
C THR A 108 -7.88 -6.25 10.59
N ASP A 109 -7.97 -6.60 11.86
CA ASP A 109 -9.18 -7.22 12.42
C ASP A 109 -10.27 -6.16 12.56
N ARG A 110 -11.04 -5.97 11.49
CA ARG A 110 -12.10 -4.97 11.37
C ARG A 110 -13.34 -5.61 10.74
N PRO A 111 -14.09 -6.42 11.51
CA PRO A 111 -15.37 -6.96 11.05
C PRO A 111 -16.45 -5.88 11.01
N GLY A 112 -17.51 -6.13 10.24
CA GLY A 112 -18.71 -5.28 10.23
C GLY A 112 -18.53 -3.92 9.54
N ILE A 113 -17.60 -3.82 8.62
CA ILE A 113 -17.40 -2.62 7.79
C ILE A 113 -18.63 -2.33 6.91
N ARG A 114 -18.82 -1.06 6.55
CA ARG A 114 -19.97 -0.58 5.77
C ARG A 114 -19.60 0.17 4.50
N THR A 115 -18.35 0.60 4.38
CA THR A 115 -17.89 1.44 3.28
C THR A 115 -16.59 0.91 2.67
N GLY A 116 -16.35 1.23 1.39
CA GLY A 116 -15.09 0.93 0.72
C GLY A 116 -13.89 1.56 1.43
N ARG A 117 -14.08 2.72 2.07
CA ARG A 117 -13.01 3.33 2.87
C ARG A 117 -12.61 2.47 4.07
N GLU A 118 -13.57 1.89 4.78
CA GLU A 118 -13.32 1.01 5.91
C GLU A 118 -12.72 -0.31 5.46
N SER A 119 -13.08 -0.80 4.27
CA SER A 119 -12.58 -2.06 3.72
C SER A 119 -11.06 -2.07 3.51
N GLN A 120 -10.46 -0.90 3.28
CA GLN A 120 -9.01 -0.76 3.04
C GLN A 120 -8.13 -1.18 4.22
N VAL A 121 -8.71 -1.41 5.39
CA VAL A 121 -8.00 -1.87 6.59
C VAL A 121 -8.66 -3.11 7.21
N SER A 122 -9.56 -3.80 6.48
CA SER A 122 -10.27 -4.99 6.95
C SER A 122 -9.79 -6.25 6.25
N ALA A 123 -9.22 -7.19 7.00
CA ALA A 123 -8.88 -8.52 6.50
C ALA A 123 -10.13 -9.33 6.14
N GLN A 124 -11.25 -9.11 6.89
CA GLN A 124 -12.53 -9.76 6.63
C GLN A 124 -13.15 -9.36 5.29
N HIS A 125 -12.64 -8.30 4.66
CA HIS A 125 -13.01 -7.92 3.29
C HIS A 125 -11.90 -8.26 2.28
N ALA A 126 -10.64 -7.89 2.57
CA ALA A 126 -9.53 -8.09 1.65
C ALA A 126 -9.32 -9.56 1.26
N VAL A 127 -9.47 -10.49 2.21
CA VAL A 127 -9.33 -11.93 1.97
C VAL A 127 -10.42 -12.48 1.06
N PRO A 128 -11.72 -12.34 1.39
CA PRO A 128 -12.80 -12.81 0.52
C PRO A 128 -12.75 -12.24 -0.89
N VAL A 129 -12.54 -10.94 -1.03
CA VAL A 129 -12.57 -10.29 -2.33
C VAL A 129 -11.41 -10.76 -3.22
N SER A 130 -10.21 -10.94 -2.65
CA SER A 130 -9.04 -11.45 -3.37
C SER A 130 -9.22 -12.91 -3.79
N LEU A 131 -9.75 -13.77 -2.92
CA LEU A 131 -10.02 -15.18 -3.23
C LEU A 131 -11.11 -15.36 -4.29
N VAL A 132 -12.20 -14.59 -4.20
CA VAL A 132 -13.38 -14.78 -5.06
C VAL A 132 -13.20 -14.10 -6.41
N ARG A 133 -12.62 -12.89 -6.42
CA ARG A 133 -12.48 -12.09 -7.65
C ARG A 133 -11.11 -12.26 -8.32
N GLY A 134 -10.12 -12.88 -7.65
CA GLY A 134 -8.76 -13.06 -8.17
C GLY A 134 -8.02 -11.75 -8.44
N ARG A 135 -8.43 -10.66 -7.79
CA ARG A 135 -7.84 -9.33 -7.92
C ARG A 135 -8.18 -8.46 -6.70
N ALA A 136 -7.42 -7.39 -6.50
CA ALA A 136 -7.53 -6.50 -5.35
C ALA A 136 -7.26 -5.03 -5.74
N GLY A 137 -7.96 -4.53 -6.77
CA GLY A 137 -7.91 -3.14 -7.22
C GLY A 137 -8.93 -2.25 -6.50
N LEU A 138 -9.12 -1.01 -6.99
CA LEU A 138 -10.06 -0.05 -6.39
C LEU A 138 -11.52 -0.53 -6.43
N ALA A 139 -11.91 -1.22 -7.49
CA ALA A 139 -13.27 -1.76 -7.63
C ALA A 139 -13.57 -2.83 -6.57
N GLU A 140 -12.55 -3.58 -6.15
CA GLU A 140 -12.65 -4.61 -5.10
C GLU A 140 -12.79 -4.00 -3.70
N PHE A 141 -12.42 -2.73 -3.51
CA PHE A 141 -12.54 -1.99 -2.25
C PHE A 141 -13.58 -0.85 -2.36
N SER A 142 -14.59 -1.03 -3.20
CA SER A 142 -15.74 -0.11 -3.36
C SER A 142 -16.87 -0.43 -2.37
N ASP A 143 -17.81 0.51 -2.24
CA ASP A 143 -19.01 0.32 -1.40
C ASP A 143 -19.85 -0.86 -1.91
N GLU A 144 -19.93 -1.03 -3.26
CA GLU A 144 -20.64 -2.17 -3.87
C GLU A 144 -19.99 -3.52 -3.49
N ALA A 145 -18.66 -3.58 -3.49
CA ALA A 145 -17.96 -4.80 -3.11
C ALA A 145 -18.15 -5.12 -1.61
N VAL A 146 -18.20 -4.09 -0.76
CA VAL A 146 -18.49 -4.26 0.69
C VAL A 146 -19.92 -4.75 0.92
N ALA A 147 -20.87 -4.31 0.11
CA ALA A 147 -22.28 -4.71 0.21
C ALA A 147 -22.57 -6.13 -0.30
N ASP A 148 -21.61 -6.80 -0.94
CA ASP A 148 -21.77 -8.16 -1.48
C ASP A 148 -21.95 -9.21 -0.35
N PRO A 149 -23.15 -9.84 -0.23
CA PRO A 149 -23.43 -10.77 0.86
C PRO A 149 -22.54 -12.03 0.84
N ALA A 150 -22.08 -12.45 -0.35
CA ALA A 150 -21.21 -13.62 -0.47
C ALA A 150 -19.81 -13.33 0.10
N LEU A 151 -19.28 -12.14 -0.16
CA LEU A 151 -18.01 -11.70 0.43
C LEU A 151 -18.13 -11.51 1.94
N GLN A 152 -19.24 -10.94 2.43
CA GLN A 152 -19.49 -10.78 3.86
C GLN A 152 -19.56 -12.14 4.58
N ALA A 153 -20.30 -13.11 4.02
CA ALA A 153 -20.42 -14.45 4.59
C ALA A 153 -19.06 -15.16 4.65
N LEU A 154 -18.22 -15.02 3.62
CA LEU A 154 -16.88 -15.59 3.61
C LEU A 154 -15.96 -14.85 4.60
N GLY A 155 -16.12 -13.55 4.75
CA GLY A 155 -15.38 -12.72 5.71
C GLY A 155 -15.57 -13.13 7.16
N GLN A 156 -16.74 -13.65 7.52
CA GLN A 156 -17.02 -14.17 8.87
C GLN A 156 -16.21 -15.44 9.20
N LYS A 157 -15.66 -16.12 8.18
CA LYS A 157 -14.83 -17.32 8.35
C LYS A 157 -13.34 -16.99 8.54
N VAL A 158 -12.94 -15.70 8.45
CA VAL A 158 -11.56 -15.25 8.63
C VAL A 158 -11.23 -15.20 10.11
N CYS A 159 -10.13 -15.84 10.49
CA CYS A 159 -9.59 -15.81 11.84
C CYS A 159 -8.07 -15.59 11.82
N PHE A 160 -7.53 -15.09 12.94
CA PHE A 160 -6.11 -14.75 13.07
C PHE A 160 -5.41 -15.73 14.00
N ILE A 161 -4.19 -16.12 13.63
CA ILE A 161 -3.24 -16.84 14.45
C ILE A 161 -2.01 -15.95 14.60
N GLU A 162 -1.77 -15.46 15.81
CA GLU A 162 -0.66 -14.58 16.11
C GLU A 162 0.62 -15.40 16.32
N ASP A 163 1.66 -15.10 15.54
CA ASP A 163 2.98 -15.71 15.63
C ASP A 163 4.07 -14.65 15.49
N SER A 164 4.76 -14.35 16.59
CA SER A 164 5.82 -13.34 16.64
C SER A 164 7.10 -13.72 15.89
N ALA A 165 7.23 -14.97 15.43
CA ALA A 165 8.34 -15.40 14.59
C ALA A 165 8.25 -14.86 13.16
N TYR A 166 7.04 -14.48 12.70
CA TYR A 166 6.88 -13.87 11.38
C TYR A 166 7.53 -12.49 11.30
N GLY A 167 8.08 -12.16 10.13
CA GLY A 167 8.44 -10.79 9.78
C GLY A 167 7.24 -9.86 9.74
N VAL A 168 7.47 -8.55 9.81
CA VAL A 168 6.38 -7.54 9.77
C VAL A 168 5.63 -7.58 8.43
N GLU A 169 6.34 -7.94 7.35
CA GLU A 169 5.82 -8.00 5.98
C GLU A 169 5.50 -9.43 5.53
N ALA A 170 5.46 -10.39 6.45
CA ALA A 170 5.19 -11.79 6.13
C ALA A 170 3.84 -12.25 6.66
N ALA A 171 3.17 -13.13 5.92
CA ALA A 171 1.94 -13.79 6.35
C ALA A 171 1.75 -15.15 5.68
N THR A 172 1.01 -16.04 6.36
CA THR A 172 0.48 -17.28 5.77
C THR A 172 -1.03 -17.22 5.75
N VAL A 173 -1.64 -17.57 4.62
CA VAL A 173 -3.07 -17.80 4.48
C VAL A 173 -3.31 -19.29 4.34
N ARG A 174 -4.21 -19.85 5.18
CA ARG A 174 -4.67 -21.24 5.11
C ARG A 174 -6.17 -21.26 4.89
N VAL A 175 -6.60 -21.82 3.78
CA VAL A 175 -8.02 -22.01 3.46
C VAL A 175 -8.39 -23.46 3.76
N HIS A 176 -9.37 -23.67 4.62
CA HIS A 176 -9.86 -24.98 5.05
C HIS A 176 -11.24 -25.24 4.46
N TRP A 177 -11.45 -26.40 3.85
CA TRP A 177 -12.76 -26.86 3.37
C TRP A 177 -13.40 -27.83 4.36
N ALA A 178 -14.72 -27.99 4.24
CA ALA A 178 -15.51 -28.86 5.11
C ALA A 178 -15.14 -30.34 4.96
N ASP A 179 -14.55 -30.73 3.82
CA ASP A 179 -14.07 -32.11 3.56
C ASP A 179 -12.68 -32.39 4.16
N GLY A 180 -12.11 -31.45 4.91
CA GLY A 180 -10.80 -31.56 5.53
C GLY A 180 -9.63 -31.16 4.64
N PHE A 181 -9.86 -30.80 3.36
CA PHE A 181 -8.79 -30.30 2.50
C PHE A 181 -8.31 -28.92 2.98
N VAL A 182 -7.01 -28.68 2.87
CA VAL A 182 -6.38 -27.39 3.23
C VAL A 182 -5.45 -26.95 2.13
N LEU A 183 -5.60 -25.71 1.69
CA LEU A 183 -4.66 -25.03 0.80
C LEU A 183 -3.97 -23.89 1.54
N SER A 184 -2.64 -23.85 1.49
CA SER A 184 -1.85 -22.88 2.23
C SER A 184 -0.85 -22.16 1.33
N ARG A 185 -0.67 -20.86 1.53
CA ARG A 185 0.39 -20.05 0.90
C ARG A 185 1.03 -19.13 1.94
N THR A 186 2.35 -19.10 1.91
CA THR A 186 3.17 -18.20 2.72
C THR A 186 3.85 -17.18 1.81
N VAL A 187 3.76 -15.91 2.19
CA VAL A 187 4.45 -14.79 1.55
C VAL A 187 5.39 -14.18 2.58
N GLU A 188 6.67 -14.29 2.34
CA GLU A 188 7.74 -13.70 3.15
C GLU A 188 8.06 -12.27 2.68
N VAL A 189 8.01 -12.05 1.36
CA VAL A 189 8.37 -10.81 0.68
C VAL A 189 7.23 -10.42 -0.25
N PRO A 190 6.36 -9.48 0.14
CA PRO A 190 5.20 -9.11 -0.65
C PRO A 190 5.57 -8.26 -1.86
N GLN A 191 4.71 -8.27 -2.87
CA GLN A 191 4.83 -7.43 -4.05
C GLN A 191 4.85 -5.95 -3.67
N GLY A 192 5.73 -5.16 -4.31
CA GLY A 192 5.92 -3.73 -4.06
C GLY A 192 6.88 -3.42 -2.91
N SER A 193 7.41 -4.44 -2.19
CA SER A 193 8.50 -4.27 -1.23
C SER A 193 9.85 -4.08 -1.92
N THR A 194 10.89 -3.71 -1.17
CA THR A 194 12.25 -3.58 -1.70
C THR A 194 12.81 -4.91 -2.23
N GLY A 195 12.42 -6.03 -1.61
CA GLY A 195 12.84 -7.37 -2.03
C GLY A 195 12.06 -7.92 -3.24
N LYS A 196 10.88 -7.34 -3.56
CA LYS A 196 10.05 -7.72 -4.71
C LYS A 196 9.36 -6.47 -5.28
N PRO A 197 10.12 -5.56 -5.92
CA PRO A 197 9.58 -4.30 -6.41
C PRO A 197 8.54 -4.51 -7.52
N LEU A 198 7.70 -3.50 -7.73
CA LEU A 198 6.84 -3.46 -8.91
C LEU A 198 7.71 -3.25 -10.15
N THR A 199 7.39 -3.95 -11.23
CA THR A 199 7.96 -3.68 -12.54
C THR A 199 7.40 -2.36 -13.11
N ASP A 200 8.11 -1.77 -14.08
CA ASP A 200 7.64 -0.56 -14.77
C ASP A 200 6.24 -0.77 -15.37
N ALA A 201 6.01 -1.91 -16.03
CA ALA A 201 4.70 -2.26 -16.56
C ALA A 201 3.60 -2.33 -15.49
N GLN A 202 3.90 -2.81 -14.29
CA GLN A 202 2.95 -2.84 -13.18
C GLN A 202 2.65 -1.43 -12.63
N ILE A 203 3.64 -0.55 -12.61
CA ILE A 203 3.47 0.86 -12.21
C ILE A 203 2.59 1.58 -13.23
N GLU A 204 2.86 1.40 -14.51
CA GLU A 204 2.07 1.98 -15.60
C GLU A 204 0.61 1.48 -15.58
N GLU A 205 0.42 0.15 -15.44
CA GLU A 205 -0.92 -0.44 -15.37
C GLU A 205 -1.69 0.07 -14.15
N LYS A 206 -1.01 0.28 -13.03
CA LYS A 206 -1.62 0.91 -11.87
C LYS A 206 -2.12 2.31 -12.19
N LEU A 207 -1.33 3.13 -12.89
CA LEU A 207 -1.76 4.48 -13.32
C LEU A 207 -2.97 4.41 -14.24
N ARG A 208 -2.96 3.54 -15.26
CA ARG A 208 -4.09 3.33 -16.18
C ARG A 208 -5.37 2.98 -15.42
N THR A 209 -5.27 2.02 -14.52
CA THR A 209 -6.40 1.56 -13.70
C THR A 209 -6.94 2.66 -12.78
N LEU A 210 -6.05 3.45 -12.14
CA LEU A 210 -6.45 4.56 -11.27
C LEU A 210 -7.16 5.66 -12.06
N CYS A 211 -6.65 6.03 -13.22
CA CYS A 211 -7.26 7.05 -14.08
C CYS A 211 -8.62 6.59 -14.63
N ALA A 212 -8.71 5.33 -15.07
CA ALA A 212 -9.96 4.74 -15.53
C ALA A 212 -11.03 4.67 -14.43
N PHE A 213 -10.65 4.24 -13.22
CA PHE A 213 -11.56 4.19 -12.07
C PHE A 213 -12.06 5.58 -11.66
N GLY A 214 -11.15 6.56 -11.61
CA GLY A 214 -11.48 7.94 -11.28
C GLY A 214 -12.19 8.71 -12.41
N LYS A 215 -12.38 8.11 -13.60
CA LYS A 215 -12.88 8.77 -14.79
C LYS A 215 -12.15 10.09 -15.07
N SER A 216 -10.82 10.04 -14.93
CA SER A 216 -9.95 11.20 -15.04
C SER A 216 -9.69 11.59 -16.49
N ASP A 217 -9.62 12.89 -16.77
CA ASP A 217 -9.26 13.44 -18.08
C ASP A 217 -7.74 13.45 -18.34
N VAL A 218 -6.97 12.80 -17.48
CA VAL A 218 -5.51 12.65 -17.63
C VAL A 218 -5.19 11.93 -18.93
N GLN A 219 -4.26 12.50 -19.70
CA GLN A 219 -3.70 11.87 -20.89
C GLN A 219 -2.65 10.84 -20.47
N VAL A 220 -3.09 9.60 -20.18
CA VAL A 220 -2.31 8.59 -19.45
C VAL A 220 -1.05 8.20 -20.20
N GLU A 221 -1.13 7.83 -21.48
CA GLU A 221 0.05 7.40 -22.24
C GLU A 221 1.07 8.52 -22.46
N PRO A 222 0.68 9.75 -22.89
CA PRO A 222 1.60 10.87 -22.94
C PRO A 222 2.24 11.21 -21.58
N LEU A 223 1.51 11.06 -20.48
CA LEU A 223 2.06 11.27 -19.13
C LEU A 223 3.12 10.22 -18.79
N ILE A 224 2.88 8.95 -19.09
CA ILE A 224 3.84 7.86 -18.90
C ILE A 224 5.13 8.15 -19.65
N ASP A 225 5.03 8.47 -20.94
CA ASP A 225 6.19 8.79 -21.79
C ASP A 225 6.96 10.00 -21.26
N ALA A 226 6.25 11.04 -20.83
CA ALA A 226 6.86 12.24 -20.26
C ALA A 226 7.59 11.96 -18.94
N VAL A 227 7.02 11.12 -18.06
CA VAL A 227 7.63 10.74 -16.79
C VAL A 227 8.88 9.88 -17.03
N TRP A 228 8.84 8.90 -17.93
CA TRP A 228 10.00 8.05 -18.24
C TRP A 228 11.12 8.79 -18.98
N SER A 229 10.84 9.95 -19.54
CA SER A 229 11.84 10.82 -20.20
C SER A 229 12.18 12.08 -19.42
N LEU A 230 11.75 12.20 -18.16
CA LEU A 230 11.87 13.40 -17.34
C LEU A 230 13.32 13.83 -17.10
N ASP A 231 14.25 12.89 -17.04
CA ASP A 231 15.70 13.13 -16.92
C ASP A 231 16.29 13.92 -18.10
N ARG A 232 15.61 13.91 -19.27
CA ARG A 232 16.00 14.61 -20.49
C ARG A 232 15.14 15.84 -20.78
N ALA A 233 14.12 16.08 -19.98
CA ALA A 233 13.22 17.21 -20.17
C ALA A 233 13.90 18.53 -19.83
N ARG A 234 13.74 19.55 -20.70
CA ARG A 234 14.23 20.92 -20.44
C ARG A 234 13.40 21.65 -19.38
N ASP A 235 12.13 21.29 -19.28
CA ASP A 235 11.17 21.84 -18.33
C ASP A 235 10.32 20.70 -17.78
N ALA A 236 10.58 20.33 -16.53
CA ALA A 236 9.82 19.32 -15.83
C ALA A 236 8.34 19.71 -15.61
N GLY A 237 8.04 21.02 -15.58
CA GLY A 237 6.68 21.53 -15.46
C GLY A 237 5.80 21.22 -16.66
N ALA A 238 6.39 20.98 -17.84
CA ALA A 238 5.65 20.67 -19.07
C ALA A 238 4.78 19.41 -18.95
N LEU A 239 5.14 18.45 -18.07
CA LEU A 239 4.31 17.26 -17.85
C LEU A 239 2.91 17.58 -17.29
N MET A 240 2.75 18.76 -16.67
CA MET A 240 1.45 19.18 -16.11
C MET A 240 0.37 19.38 -17.16
N ILE A 241 0.71 19.54 -18.44
CA ILE A 241 -0.25 19.63 -19.54
C ILE A 241 -1.06 18.32 -19.67
N PHE A 242 -0.47 17.18 -19.30
CA PHE A 242 -1.12 15.87 -19.40
C PHE A 242 -2.04 15.57 -18.21
N VAL A 243 -1.88 16.27 -17.07
CA VAL A 243 -2.68 16.08 -15.85
C VAL A 243 -3.73 17.18 -15.65
N SER A 244 -3.59 18.33 -16.32
CA SER A 244 -4.62 19.36 -16.34
C SER A 244 -5.74 18.89 -17.27
N GLY A 245 -6.94 18.66 -16.76
CA GLY A 245 -8.12 18.43 -17.59
C GLY A 245 -8.23 19.52 -18.66
N LYS A 246 -8.85 19.17 -19.78
CA LYS A 246 -9.17 20.18 -20.81
C LYS A 246 -10.00 21.30 -20.14
N ALA A 247 -9.45 22.50 -20.11
CA ALA A 247 -10.16 23.68 -19.67
C ALA A 247 -11.41 23.93 -20.56
#